data_b180b9a6108653ec365fda26e8be7bbb
#
_entry.id   b180b9a6108653ec365fda26e8be7bbb
#
_cell.length_a   1.000
_cell.length_b   1.000
_cell.length_c   1.000
_cell.angle_alpha   90.00
_cell.angle_beta   90.00
_cell.angle_gamma   90.00
#
_symmetry.space_group_name_H-M   'P 1'
#
loop_
_entity.id
_entity.type
_entity.pdbx_description
1 polymer ?
#
loop_
_entity_poly.entity_id
_entity_poly.type
_entity_poly.pdbx_seq_one_letter_code
_entity_poly.pdbx_strand_id
1 'polypeptide(L)'
;LGGAEWAWHYGSRYVFEVAKRLKKPALFEMSTFHHHLWYVRARIGAWDHPGRSHKKFIDLHVASNEQGRRMFLPAHLGWWAVKTWHGHQTEPTFSDDIEYLCCKAVGTDTGFSVMGINPENHDKPVFQRLGAIMRRYEALRHSGTVPDAVKARLKEPGAEFTLVDTADGKSAFLPTQYDKHRVEGADGWSDSWTVNNPYAAQPVRLRIEALLSAEPYDSPNAITVADFTDPARFSDRAAYDGITLDLAPAEGGALFSAHNSNPPKPSAKKELRYSPTEHGVRVTQKADPSWAKAGATFDPPLNIDKHEALGLWIEGDGKGEVLNLQLKCPEHLVTGIGDHYVPITFTGRRFVTLIEPEGARADEYSWPYDGNVYALYREGIDYTQIRSVSLWYNAIPAGESVSCRLGPIKALAMRPVTLRNPSVVIGGQEITFPVGMKSGWYIEYAAGEPCILYDDQGTPVAEVTPRGATPVLQTGENSVRFACETDEHLPARAHVSVITRGEAIG
;
A
#
# COMPACT_ATOMS: atom_id res chain seq x y z
N LEU A 1 22.37 0.15 22.63
CA LEU A 1 22.72 0.85 23.89
C LEU A 1 21.48 1.00 24.77
N GLY A 2 20.78 -0.08 25.06
CA GLY A 2 19.55 -0.03 25.87
C GLY A 2 19.61 -0.88 27.11
N GLY A 3 18.90 -0.52 28.12
CA GLY A 3 18.34 -1.39 29.12
C GLY A 3 19.12 -1.63 30.42
N ALA A 4 20.43 -1.51 30.47
CA ALA A 4 21.17 -1.66 31.71
C ALA A 4 21.70 -0.32 32.26
N GLU A 5 21.72 -0.12 33.55
CA GLU A 5 22.16 1.14 34.17
C GLU A 5 23.56 1.57 33.73
N TRP A 6 24.48 0.62 33.59
CA TRP A 6 25.83 0.91 33.11
C TRP A 6 25.79 1.34 31.60
N ALA A 7 24.93 0.77 30.77
CA ALA A 7 24.77 1.18 29.37
C ALA A 7 24.23 2.61 29.30
N TRP A 8 23.31 2.97 30.20
CA TRP A 8 22.85 4.35 30.34
C TRP A 8 23.98 5.31 30.71
N HIS A 9 24.78 4.98 31.71
CA HIS A 9 25.92 5.81 32.16
C HIS A 9 26.93 6.00 31.00
N TYR A 10 27.40 4.91 30.41
CA TYR A 10 28.41 4.99 29.37
C TYR A 10 27.86 5.55 28.07
N GLY A 11 26.61 5.28 27.71
CA GLY A 11 25.93 5.86 26.57
C GLY A 11 25.82 7.38 26.69
N SER A 12 25.37 7.87 27.82
CA SER A 12 25.32 9.32 28.12
C SER A 12 26.70 9.98 28.03
N ARG A 13 27.70 9.37 28.64
CA ARG A 13 29.08 9.85 28.62
C ARG A 13 29.65 9.86 27.19
N TYR A 14 29.40 8.81 26.42
CA TYR A 14 29.82 8.72 25.02
C TYR A 14 29.23 9.86 24.19
N VAL A 15 27.92 10.05 24.21
CA VAL A 15 27.24 11.12 23.47
C VAL A 15 27.77 12.49 23.89
N PHE A 16 27.97 12.72 25.18
CA PHE A 16 28.49 13.97 25.69
C PHE A 16 29.91 14.24 25.24
N GLU A 17 30.79 13.25 25.25
CA GLU A 17 32.16 13.38 24.79
C GLU A 17 32.26 13.58 23.27
N VAL A 18 31.35 12.99 22.50
CA VAL A 18 31.23 13.28 21.06
C VAL A 18 30.77 14.72 20.86
N ALA A 19 29.69 15.14 21.51
CA ALA A 19 29.16 16.50 21.40
C ALA A 19 30.18 17.58 21.72
N LYS A 20 31.00 17.40 22.77
CA LYS A 20 32.07 18.31 23.13
C LYS A 20 33.16 18.47 22.08
N ARG A 21 33.43 17.44 21.28
CA ARG A 21 34.49 17.42 20.27
C ARG A 21 34.06 17.92 18.91
N LEU A 22 32.76 18.17 18.73
CA LEU A 22 32.26 18.71 17.46
C LEU A 22 32.75 20.14 17.26
N LYS A 23 33.30 20.40 16.08
CA LYS A 23 33.80 21.74 15.71
C LYS A 23 32.70 22.75 15.45
N LYS A 24 31.47 22.26 15.16
CA LYS A 24 30.26 23.04 14.89
C LYS A 24 29.08 22.44 15.67
N PRO A 25 28.11 23.25 16.06
CA PRO A 25 26.84 22.73 16.61
C PRO A 25 26.22 21.72 15.65
N ALA A 26 25.87 20.55 16.15
CA ALA A 26 25.22 19.50 15.38
C ALA A 26 23.84 19.19 15.96
N LEU A 27 22.95 18.80 15.08
CA LEU A 27 21.68 18.17 15.42
C LEU A 27 21.89 16.67 15.43
N PHE A 28 21.66 16.04 16.57
CA PHE A 28 21.68 14.58 16.71
C PHE A 28 20.34 14.01 16.27
N GLU A 29 20.36 12.86 15.64
CA GLU A 29 19.19 12.08 15.33
C GLU A 29 19.24 10.78 16.11
N MET A 30 18.14 10.42 16.74
CA MET A 30 18.01 9.18 17.50
C MET A 30 16.92 8.30 16.90
N SER A 31 17.23 7.02 16.80
CA SER A 31 16.30 6.04 16.26
C SER A 31 15.27 5.54 17.28
N THR A 32 15.56 5.70 18.57
CA THR A 32 14.64 5.42 19.65
C THR A 32 14.81 6.47 20.75
N PHE A 33 13.77 6.61 21.56
CA PHE A 33 13.82 7.51 22.70
C PHE A 33 14.74 6.98 23.78
N HIS A 34 15.84 7.69 24.05
CA HIS A 34 16.77 7.36 25.11
C HIS A 34 17.10 8.58 25.96
N HIS A 35 17.10 8.41 27.27
CA HIS A 35 17.42 9.45 28.25
C HIS A 35 18.82 10.06 28.07
N HIS A 36 19.78 9.36 27.48
CA HIS A 36 21.14 9.88 27.27
C HIS A 36 21.28 10.86 26.10
N LEU A 37 20.20 11.19 25.41
CA LEU A 37 20.17 12.21 24.33
C LEU A 37 19.41 13.48 24.71
N TRP A 38 18.79 13.55 25.87
CA TRP A 38 17.95 14.68 26.25
C TRP A 38 18.70 16.00 26.45
N TYR A 39 19.98 15.98 26.72
CA TYR A 39 20.84 17.18 26.96
C TYR A 39 21.60 17.63 25.70
N VAL A 40 21.50 16.94 24.60
CA VAL A 40 22.02 17.37 23.31
C VAL A 40 20.87 17.75 22.40
N ARG A 41 21.16 18.55 21.38
CA ARG A 41 20.15 18.92 20.40
C ARG A 41 19.80 17.72 19.53
N ALA A 42 18.77 17.01 19.92
CA ALA A 42 18.37 15.76 19.29
C ALA A 42 16.93 15.82 18.76
N ARG A 43 16.65 15.06 17.72
CA ARG A 43 15.32 14.79 17.20
C ARG A 43 15.09 13.28 17.14
N ILE A 44 13.82 12.85 17.25
CA ILE A 44 13.44 11.49 16.97
C ILE A 44 13.31 11.33 15.47
N GLY A 45 14.00 10.33 14.90
CA GLY A 45 13.78 9.83 13.55
C GLY A 45 13.18 8.44 13.61
N ALA A 46 12.05 8.23 12.97
CA ALA A 46 11.64 6.89 12.58
C ALA A 46 12.42 6.56 11.31
N TRP A 47 12.98 5.38 11.24
CA TRP A 47 14.07 5.06 10.30
C TRP A 47 13.71 4.04 9.25
N ASP A 48 12.48 3.67 9.19
CA ASP A 48 12.05 2.65 8.26
C ASP A 48 11.20 3.23 7.13
N HIS A 49 11.41 2.73 5.94
CA HIS A 49 10.55 2.98 4.81
C HIS A 49 9.88 1.66 4.42
N PRO A 50 8.59 1.68 4.09
CA PRO A 50 7.86 0.48 3.75
C PRO A 50 8.24 -0.03 2.35
N GLY A 51 8.00 -1.34 2.11
CA GLY A 51 8.02 -1.91 0.77
C GLY A 51 6.81 -1.45 -0.06
N ARG A 52 5.70 -1.19 0.62
CA ARG A 52 4.37 -0.88 0.06
C ARG A 52 3.54 -0.10 1.08
N SER A 53 2.38 0.38 0.65
CA SER A 53 1.43 1.14 1.51
C SER A 53 2.06 2.38 2.15
N HIS A 54 2.77 3.17 1.35
CA HIS A 54 3.56 4.32 1.81
C HIS A 54 2.75 5.30 2.64
N LYS A 55 1.56 5.69 2.17
CA LYS A 55 0.71 6.69 2.83
C LYS A 55 0.22 6.23 4.21
N LYS A 56 -0.19 4.96 4.33
CA LYS A 56 -0.59 4.38 5.62
C LYS A 56 0.57 4.34 6.60
N PHE A 57 1.76 4.01 6.13
CA PHE A 57 2.96 3.99 6.95
C PHE A 57 3.36 5.39 7.42
N ILE A 58 3.18 6.42 6.59
CA ILE A 58 3.35 7.82 6.96
C ILE A 58 2.40 8.20 8.10
N ASP A 59 1.12 7.81 8.02
CA ASP A 59 0.14 8.06 9.09
C ASP A 59 0.54 7.42 10.41
N LEU A 60 1.12 6.21 10.40
CA LEU A 60 1.68 5.59 11.62
C LEU A 60 2.78 6.44 12.24
N HIS A 61 3.66 7.01 11.42
CA HIS A 61 4.73 7.90 11.90
C HIS A 61 4.18 9.22 12.46
N VAL A 62 3.16 9.80 11.82
CA VAL A 62 2.48 10.99 12.33
C VAL A 62 1.86 10.70 13.69
N ALA A 63 1.12 9.59 13.83
CA ALA A 63 0.51 9.20 15.09
C ALA A 63 1.55 8.94 16.19
N SER A 64 2.66 8.29 15.86
CA SER A 64 3.79 8.06 16.77
C SER A 64 4.42 9.37 17.26
N ASN A 65 4.61 10.32 16.36
CA ASN A 65 5.25 11.59 16.67
C ASN A 65 4.39 12.54 17.51
N GLU A 66 3.07 12.49 17.40
CA GLU A 66 2.17 13.37 18.16
C GLU A 66 2.37 13.23 19.68
N GLN A 67 2.69 12.03 20.18
CA GLN A 67 2.96 11.82 21.59
C GLN A 67 4.31 12.41 22.04
N GLY A 68 5.33 12.31 21.19
CA GLY A 68 6.68 12.83 21.44
C GLY A 68 6.88 14.31 21.15
N ARG A 69 5.96 14.92 20.39
CA ARG A 69 6.11 16.26 19.82
C ARG A 69 6.41 17.36 20.83
N ARG A 70 5.86 17.28 22.03
CA ARG A 70 6.09 18.26 23.10
C ARG A 70 7.45 18.08 23.81
N MET A 71 8.07 16.94 23.63
CA MET A 71 9.31 16.57 24.31
C MET A 71 10.55 16.78 23.44
N PHE A 72 10.38 16.76 22.11
CA PHE A 72 11.48 16.80 21.15
C PHE A 72 11.31 17.91 20.12
N LEU A 73 12.32 18.76 20.08
CA LEU A 73 12.45 19.80 19.07
C LEU A 73 13.82 19.68 18.41
N PRO A 74 13.86 19.64 17.08
CA PRO A 74 12.75 19.56 16.12
C PRO A 74 12.20 18.13 16.02
N ALA A 75 10.90 17.99 15.81
CA ALA A 75 10.28 16.70 15.52
C ALA A 75 10.63 16.25 14.08
N HIS A 76 10.59 14.93 13.84
CA HIS A 76 11.02 14.32 12.59
C HIS A 76 10.10 13.14 12.22
N LEU A 77 9.63 13.09 10.96
CA LEU A 77 8.73 12.03 10.48
C LEU A 77 9.46 10.73 10.08
N GLY A 78 10.77 10.72 10.09
CA GLY A 78 11.53 9.53 9.75
C GLY A 78 12.34 9.61 8.48
N TRP A 79 12.87 8.48 8.07
CA TRP A 79 13.68 8.31 6.88
C TRP A 79 12.86 7.64 5.78
N TRP A 80 12.75 8.31 4.64
CA TRP A 80 11.95 7.85 3.51
C TRP A 80 12.86 7.58 2.33
N ALA A 81 12.56 6.54 1.56
CA ALA A 81 13.28 6.23 0.34
C ALA A 81 12.40 6.56 -0.87
N VAL A 82 13.02 7.13 -1.90
CA VAL A 82 12.44 7.17 -3.24
C VAL A 82 12.77 5.83 -3.90
N LYS A 83 11.74 5.06 -4.21
CA LYS A 83 11.86 3.75 -4.84
C LYS A 83 11.42 3.81 -6.30
N THR A 84 12.11 3.07 -7.13
CA THR A 84 11.68 2.72 -8.48
C THR A 84 11.04 1.34 -8.46
N TRP A 85 10.40 0.94 -9.52
CA TRP A 85 9.78 -0.37 -9.60
C TRP A 85 10.85 -1.49 -9.61
N HIS A 86 10.74 -2.45 -8.71
CA HIS A 86 11.65 -3.59 -8.56
C HIS A 86 10.93 -4.94 -8.66
N GLY A 87 9.80 -4.98 -9.35
CA GLY A 87 8.95 -6.15 -9.41
C GLY A 87 7.74 -6.04 -8.48
N HIS A 88 7.17 -7.17 -8.12
CA HIS A 88 5.86 -7.27 -7.49
C HIS A 88 5.84 -7.08 -5.97
N GLN A 89 6.99 -7.14 -5.30
CA GLN A 89 7.02 -7.04 -3.83
C GLN A 89 7.19 -5.63 -3.30
N THR A 90 7.44 -4.64 -4.16
CA THR A 90 7.65 -3.25 -3.76
C THR A 90 6.85 -2.30 -4.64
N GLU A 91 6.26 -1.28 -4.04
CA GLU A 91 5.61 -0.21 -4.78
C GLU A 91 6.64 0.87 -5.15
N PRO A 92 6.61 1.43 -6.37
CA PRO A 92 7.38 2.61 -6.71
C PRO A 92 6.84 3.83 -5.98
N THR A 93 7.70 4.83 -5.76
CA THR A 93 7.33 6.11 -5.17
C THR A 93 6.88 7.06 -6.27
N PHE A 94 5.66 7.55 -6.17
CA PHE A 94 5.09 8.54 -7.08
C PHE A 94 5.04 9.94 -6.48
N SER A 95 4.63 10.91 -7.29
CA SER A 95 4.48 12.31 -6.86
C SER A 95 3.51 12.46 -5.70
N ASP A 96 2.41 11.73 -5.72
CA ASP A 96 1.39 11.76 -4.66
C ASP A 96 1.90 11.19 -3.32
N ASP A 97 2.79 10.21 -3.31
CA ASP A 97 3.41 9.70 -2.08
C ASP A 97 4.29 10.78 -1.43
N ILE A 98 5.03 11.51 -2.26
CA ILE A 98 5.86 12.64 -1.80
C ILE A 98 5.02 13.82 -1.34
N GLU A 99 3.96 14.17 -2.07
CA GLU A 99 3.02 15.21 -1.66
C GLU A 99 2.34 14.84 -0.34
N TYR A 100 1.97 13.55 -0.18
CA TYR A 100 1.40 13.06 1.08
C TYR A 100 2.35 13.23 2.26
N LEU A 101 3.60 12.77 2.14
CA LEU A 101 4.65 12.96 3.14
C LEU A 101 4.84 14.43 3.48
N CYS A 102 4.98 15.26 2.45
CA CYS A 102 5.21 16.69 2.61
C CYS A 102 4.01 17.42 3.23
N CYS A 103 2.78 17.05 2.87
CA CYS A 103 1.56 17.57 3.52
C CYS A 103 1.55 17.27 5.02
N LYS A 104 1.89 16.01 5.40
CA LYS A 104 1.98 15.65 6.82
C LYS A 104 3.12 16.42 7.52
N ALA A 105 4.25 16.62 6.86
CA ALA A 105 5.36 17.42 7.39
C ALA A 105 4.95 18.89 7.61
N VAL A 106 4.26 19.52 6.66
CA VAL A 106 3.70 20.88 6.83
C VAL A 106 2.63 20.91 7.92
N GLY A 107 1.71 19.95 7.92
CA GLY A 107 0.61 19.89 8.88
C GLY A 107 1.05 19.68 10.32
N THR A 108 2.17 19.01 10.54
CA THR A 108 2.74 18.72 11.86
C THR A 108 3.95 19.59 12.21
N ASP A 109 4.40 20.43 11.28
CA ASP A 109 5.63 21.22 11.40
C ASP A 109 6.85 20.36 11.77
N THR A 110 7.02 19.26 11.05
CA THR A 110 8.11 18.31 11.26
C THR A 110 8.99 18.21 10.03
N GLY A 111 10.26 17.85 10.23
CA GLY A 111 11.16 17.48 9.13
C GLY A 111 11.07 15.99 8.79
N PHE A 112 11.74 15.60 7.72
CA PHE A 112 11.99 14.21 7.35
C PHE A 112 13.35 14.10 6.66
N SER A 113 13.87 12.88 6.53
CA SER A 113 15.09 12.59 5.79
C SER A 113 14.79 11.69 4.60
N VAL A 114 15.56 11.84 3.52
CA VAL A 114 15.47 10.98 2.35
C VAL A 114 16.71 10.13 2.27
N MET A 115 16.53 8.81 2.23
CA MET A 115 17.60 7.82 2.11
C MET A 115 17.86 7.44 0.66
N GLY A 116 19.04 6.86 0.42
CA GLY A 116 19.37 6.26 -0.85
C GLY A 116 19.74 7.26 -1.95
N ILE A 117 19.81 8.55 -1.65
CA ILE A 117 20.31 9.57 -2.58
C ILE A 117 21.82 9.71 -2.37
N ASN A 118 22.59 9.52 -3.44
CA ASN A 118 24.03 9.60 -3.44
C ASN A 118 24.53 10.30 -4.73
N PRO A 119 25.83 10.62 -4.84
CA PRO A 119 26.39 11.28 -6.03
C PRO A 119 26.17 10.53 -7.35
N GLU A 120 25.89 9.24 -7.30
CA GLU A 120 25.71 8.38 -8.49
C GLU A 120 24.27 8.39 -9.02
N ASN A 121 23.30 8.77 -8.17
CA ASN A 121 21.89 8.69 -8.54
C ASN A 121 21.10 10.00 -8.37
N HIS A 122 21.68 11.03 -7.72
CA HIS A 122 20.96 12.28 -7.45
C HIS A 122 20.48 13.00 -8.73
N ASP A 123 21.16 12.80 -9.86
CA ASP A 123 20.81 13.38 -11.16
C ASP A 123 19.72 12.59 -11.91
N LYS A 124 19.32 11.41 -11.43
CA LYS A 124 18.26 10.63 -12.07
C LYS A 124 16.96 11.45 -12.14
N PRO A 125 16.24 11.42 -13.28
CA PRO A 125 15.03 12.23 -13.48
C PRO A 125 13.98 12.08 -12.38
N VAL A 126 13.78 10.87 -11.86
CA VAL A 126 12.85 10.61 -10.76
C VAL A 126 13.25 11.38 -9.49
N PHE A 127 14.52 11.39 -9.10
CA PHE A 127 14.99 12.12 -7.91
C PHE A 127 14.89 13.62 -8.11
N GLN A 128 15.18 14.13 -9.31
CA GLN A 128 15.05 15.55 -9.62
C GLN A 128 13.58 15.99 -9.56
N ARG A 129 12.66 15.21 -10.15
CA ARG A 129 11.23 15.48 -10.16
C ARG A 129 10.63 15.48 -8.74
N LEU A 130 10.85 14.41 -7.99
CA LEU A 130 10.31 14.28 -6.64
C LEU A 130 11.00 15.25 -5.66
N GLY A 131 12.29 15.51 -5.82
CA GLY A 131 13.03 16.51 -5.04
C GLY A 131 12.55 17.95 -5.30
N ALA A 132 12.08 18.25 -6.51
CA ALA A 132 11.47 19.55 -6.80
C ALA A 132 10.15 19.75 -6.01
N ILE A 133 9.33 18.70 -5.89
CA ILE A 133 8.13 18.72 -5.03
C ILE A 133 8.54 18.98 -3.58
N MET A 134 9.43 18.17 -3.03
CA MET A 134 9.90 18.32 -1.64
C MET A 134 10.40 19.74 -1.37
N ARG A 135 11.18 20.33 -2.28
CA ARG A 135 11.72 21.69 -2.15
C ARG A 135 10.61 22.74 -2.02
N ARG A 136 9.55 22.65 -2.81
CA ARG A 136 8.40 23.56 -2.73
C ARG A 136 7.71 23.49 -1.38
N TYR A 137 7.42 22.29 -0.92
CA TYR A 137 6.76 22.08 0.37
C TYR A 137 7.62 22.49 1.55
N GLU A 138 8.92 22.20 1.53
CA GLU A 138 9.85 22.62 2.59
C GLU A 138 10.02 24.15 2.63
N ALA A 139 10.09 24.81 1.48
CA ALA A 139 10.11 26.27 1.43
C ALA A 139 8.84 26.86 2.07
N LEU A 140 7.68 26.28 1.77
CA LEU A 140 6.40 26.72 2.35
C LEU A 140 6.34 26.43 3.87
N ARG A 141 6.77 25.25 4.31
CA ARG A 141 6.85 24.90 5.74
C ARG A 141 7.73 25.88 6.51
N HIS A 142 8.90 26.19 5.98
CA HIS A 142 9.85 27.13 6.60
C HIS A 142 9.41 28.58 6.55
N SER A 143 8.53 28.97 5.64
CA SER A 143 7.99 30.33 5.58
C SER A 143 7.11 30.67 6.80
N GLY A 144 6.54 29.66 7.44
CA GLY A 144 5.60 29.83 8.55
C GLY A 144 4.26 30.47 8.15
N THR A 145 3.96 30.58 6.86
CA THR A 145 2.78 31.29 6.34
C THR A 145 1.52 30.43 6.27
N VAL A 146 1.63 29.11 6.44
CA VAL A 146 0.48 28.19 6.35
C VAL A 146 -0.40 28.34 7.58
N PRO A 147 -1.71 28.68 7.41
CA PRO A 147 -2.63 28.85 8.54
C PRO A 147 -2.84 27.56 9.33
N ASP A 148 -3.08 27.67 10.64
CA ASP A 148 -3.30 26.50 11.51
C ASP A 148 -4.53 25.68 11.10
N ALA A 149 -5.57 26.30 10.58
CA ALA A 149 -6.74 25.59 10.05
C ALA A 149 -6.38 24.70 8.84
N VAL A 150 -5.49 25.16 7.96
CA VAL A 150 -4.96 24.38 6.84
C VAL A 150 -4.07 23.25 7.35
N LYS A 151 -3.13 23.55 8.27
CA LYS A 151 -2.27 22.54 8.90
C LYS A 151 -3.08 21.41 9.56
N ALA A 152 -4.19 21.76 10.22
CA ALA A 152 -5.08 20.78 10.84
C ALA A 152 -5.64 19.78 9.82
N ARG A 153 -6.01 20.26 8.63
CA ARG A 153 -6.48 19.39 7.54
C ARG A 153 -5.37 18.56 6.91
N LEU A 154 -4.20 19.15 6.68
CA LEU A 154 -3.07 18.47 6.08
C LEU A 154 -2.59 17.26 6.90
N LYS A 155 -2.71 17.31 8.22
CA LYS A 155 -2.28 16.20 9.10
C LYS A 155 -3.32 15.09 9.28
N GLU A 156 -4.57 15.28 8.82
CA GLU A 156 -5.61 14.27 8.94
C GLU A 156 -5.18 12.95 8.25
N PRO A 157 -5.24 11.79 8.94
CA PRO A 157 -4.91 10.51 8.33
C PRO A 157 -5.77 10.23 7.08
N GLY A 158 -5.14 9.76 6.01
CA GLY A 158 -5.81 9.46 4.75
C GLY A 158 -6.19 10.68 3.90
N ALA A 159 -6.11 11.91 4.44
CA ALA A 159 -6.38 13.11 3.64
C ALA A 159 -5.21 13.44 2.71
N GLU A 160 -5.50 13.58 1.42
CA GLU A 160 -4.53 13.88 0.37
C GLU A 160 -4.74 15.27 -0.21
N PHE A 161 -3.62 15.93 -0.55
CA PHE A 161 -3.64 17.26 -1.14
C PHE A 161 -2.52 17.42 -2.16
N THR A 162 -2.78 18.23 -3.18
CA THR A 162 -1.77 18.67 -4.16
C THR A 162 -1.48 20.15 -3.96
N LEU A 163 -0.21 20.52 -3.90
CA LEU A 163 0.20 21.93 -3.82
C LEU A 163 0.23 22.56 -5.22
N VAL A 164 -0.54 23.64 -5.39
CA VAL A 164 -0.62 24.39 -6.65
C VAL A 164 -0.26 25.86 -6.43
N ASP A 165 0.16 26.51 -7.50
CA ASP A 165 0.30 27.98 -7.52
C ASP A 165 -0.98 28.59 -8.06
N THR A 166 -1.52 29.54 -7.33
CA THR A 166 -2.72 30.28 -7.72
C THR A 166 -2.36 31.43 -8.67
N ALA A 167 -3.36 31.97 -9.35
CA ALA A 167 -3.15 33.04 -10.35
C ALA A 167 -2.53 34.32 -9.75
N ASP A 168 -2.67 34.55 -8.45
CA ASP A 168 -2.06 35.66 -7.70
C ASP A 168 -0.64 35.33 -7.19
N GLY A 169 -0.07 34.19 -7.61
CA GLY A 169 1.28 33.76 -7.27
C GLY A 169 1.46 33.21 -5.86
N LYS A 170 0.35 32.90 -5.16
CA LYS A 170 0.39 32.22 -3.87
C LYS A 170 0.31 30.71 -4.05
N SER A 171 0.65 29.99 -3.01
CA SER A 171 0.47 28.55 -2.95
C SER A 171 -0.83 28.21 -2.23
N ALA A 172 -1.56 27.22 -2.78
CA ALA A 172 -2.78 26.67 -2.17
C ALA A 172 -2.78 25.15 -2.25
N PHE A 173 -3.51 24.51 -1.35
CA PHE A 173 -3.65 23.05 -1.33
C PHE A 173 -5.01 22.66 -1.91
N LEU A 174 -5.01 21.80 -2.91
CA LEU A 174 -6.22 21.20 -3.47
C LEU A 174 -6.44 19.85 -2.79
N PRO A 175 -7.56 19.62 -2.10
CA PRO A 175 -7.95 18.27 -1.70
C PRO A 175 -7.96 17.37 -2.93
N THR A 176 -7.25 16.25 -2.87
CA THR A 176 -7.07 15.34 -4.00
C THR A 176 -7.44 13.94 -3.56
N GLN A 177 -8.11 13.19 -4.43
CA GLN A 177 -8.41 11.79 -4.21
C GLN A 177 -7.77 10.98 -5.33
N TYR A 178 -7.08 9.91 -4.96
CA TYR A 178 -6.51 8.92 -5.87
C TYR A 178 -7.27 7.62 -5.71
N ASP A 179 -8.14 7.33 -6.67
CA ASP A 179 -8.86 6.06 -6.75
C ASP A 179 -8.04 5.09 -7.58
N LYS A 180 -7.25 4.25 -6.90
CA LYS A 180 -6.35 3.27 -7.50
C LYS A 180 -7.07 1.92 -7.61
N HIS A 181 -7.34 1.49 -8.84
CA HIS A 181 -7.98 0.22 -9.14
C HIS A 181 -7.01 -0.72 -9.84
N ARG A 182 -7.07 -2.02 -9.49
CA ARG A 182 -6.26 -3.06 -10.11
C ARG A 182 -7.10 -3.84 -11.13
N VAL A 183 -6.68 -3.78 -12.38
CA VAL A 183 -7.22 -4.59 -13.46
C VAL A 183 -6.46 -5.92 -13.51
N GLU A 184 -7.19 -7.04 -13.45
CA GLU A 184 -6.63 -8.41 -13.41
C GLU A 184 -6.79 -9.16 -14.74
N GLY A 185 -7.28 -8.50 -15.78
CA GLY A 185 -7.54 -9.01 -17.11
C GLY A 185 -8.76 -8.36 -17.73
N ALA A 186 -8.97 -8.57 -19.02
CA ALA A 186 -10.16 -8.09 -19.73
C ALA A 186 -11.27 -9.14 -19.65
N ASP A 187 -11.70 -9.48 -18.46
CA ASP A 187 -12.69 -10.54 -18.15
C ASP A 187 -14.10 -10.01 -17.85
N GLY A 188 -14.28 -8.69 -17.93
CA GLY A 188 -15.56 -8.00 -17.72
C GLY A 188 -15.90 -7.73 -16.26
N TRP A 189 -15.03 -8.09 -15.30
CA TRP A 189 -15.28 -7.80 -13.89
C TRP A 189 -14.21 -6.92 -13.22
N SER A 190 -12.95 -7.07 -13.57
CA SER A 190 -11.88 -6.22 -13.04
C SER A 190 -11.56 -5.03 -13.95
N ASP A 191 -11.92 -5.09 -15.21
CA ASP A 191 -11.72 -4.02 -16.18
C ASP A 191 -12.80 -2.92 -16.14
N SER A 192 -13.84 -3.11 -15.33
CA SER A 192 -14.94 -2.15 -15.17
C SER A 192 -15.27 -1.94 -13.68
N TRP A 193 -15.24 -0.69 -13.23
CA TRP A 193 -15.52 -0.33 -11.83
C TRP A 193 -16.20 1.04 -11.73
N THR A 194 -16.55 1.44 -10.51
CA THR A 194 -17.15 2.74 -10.20
C THR A 194 -16.17 3.60 -9.40
N VAL A 195 -16.02 4.86 -9.80
CA VAL A 195 -15.25 5.89 -9.09
C VAL A 195 -16.20 6.97 -8.60
N ASN A 196 -16.08 7.35 -7.34
CA ASN A 196 -16.83 8.46 -6.78
C ASN A 196 -16.01 9.76 -6.85
N ASN A 197 -16.49 10.75 -7.59
CA ASN A 197 -15.94 12.10 -7.57
C ASN A 197 -16.72 12.96 -6.53
N PRO A 198 -16.13 13.26 -5.36
CA PRO A 198 -16.81 14.05 -4.35
C PRO A 198 -16.80 15.56 -4.65
N TYR A 199 -16.18 15.97 -5.75
CA TYR A 199 -15.97 17.36 -6.14
C TYR A 199 -16.82 17.74 -7.35
N ALA A 200 -16.67 18.98 -7.82
CA ALA A 200 -17.32 19.45 -9.05
C ALA A 200 -16.88 18.62 -10.26
N ALA A 201 -17.73 18.64 -11.30
CA ALA A 201 -17.40 17.98 -12.56
C ALA A 201 -16.08 18.51 -13.14
N GLN A 202 -15.20 17.59 -13.59
CA GLN A 202 -13.84 17.94 -14.00
C GLN A 202 -13.30 16.99 -15.07
N PRO A 203 -12.38 17.46 -15.92
CA PRO A 203 -11.66 16.57 -16.83
C PRO A 203 -10.89 15.50 -16.05
N VAL A 204 -10.83 14.28 -16.59
CA VAL A 204 -10.12 13.18 -15.94
C VAL A 204 -8.63 13.44 -15.86
N ARG A 205 -8.03 13.02 -14.73
CA ARG A 205 -6.60 12.85 -14.55
C ARG A 205 -6.32 11.38 -14.25
N LEU A 206 -5.27 10.83 -14.85
CA LEU A 206 -4.99 9.40 -14.81
C LEU A 206 -3.51 9.15 -14.55
N ARG A 207 -3.25 8.07 -13.78
CA ARG A 207 -2.00 7.33 -13.86
C ARG A 207 -2.34 5.88 -14.21
N ILE A 208 -1.68 5.35 -15.23
CA ILE A 208 -1.83 3.96 -15.67
C ILE A 208 -0.47 3.30 -15.54
N GLU A 209 -0.39 2.25 -14.73
CA GLU A 209 0.83 1.47 -14.45
C GLU A 209 0.66 0.08 -15.07
N ALA A 210 1.60 -0.36 -15.91
CA ALA A 210 1.63 -1.70 -16.45
C ALA A 210 2.25 -2.66 -15.42
N LEU A 211 1.56 -3.74 -15.09
CA LEU A 211 2.00 -4.74 -14.11
C LEU A 211 2.58 -5.98 -14.78
N LEU A 212 3.17 -6.86 -13.98
CA LEU A 212 3.49 -8.23 -14.41
C LEU A 212 2.20 -9.00 -14.64
N SER A 213 2.24 -9.98 -15.54
CA SER A 213 1.20 -10.98 -15.73
C SER A 213 1.67 -12.34 -15.23
N ALA A 214 0.86 -13.36 -15.37
CA ALA A 214 1.19 -14.73 -15.05
C ALA A 214 0.84 -15.68 -16.19
N GLU A 215 1.51 -16.83 -16.24
CA GLU A 215 1.14 -17.92 -17.13
C GLU A 215 -0.31 -18.38 -16.86
N PRO A 216 -0.98 -18.96 -17.87
CA PRO A 216 -2.32 -19.51 -17.70
C PRO A 216 -2.39 -20.52 -16.55
N TYR A 217 -3.54 -20.57 -15.87
CA TYR A 217 -3.79 -21.48 -14.75
C TYR A 217 -3.52 -22.95 -15.09
N ASP A 218 -3.79 -23.36 -16.35
CA ASP A 218 -3.57 -24.72 -16.82
C ASP A 218 -2.19 -24.93 -17.46
N SER A 219 -1.25 -24.00 -17.23
CA SER A 219 0.15 -24.19 -17.65
C SER A 219 0.71 -25.51 -17.11
N PRO A 220 1.39 -26.32 -17.93
CA PRO A 220 2.02 -27.57 -17.48
C PRO A 220 3.13 -27.34 -16.44
N ASN A 221 3.62 -26.09 -16.34
CA ASN A 221 4.65 -25.71 -15.37
C ASN A 221 4.06 -25.22 -14.04
N ALA A 222 2.75 -25.04 -13.93
CA ALA A 222 2.12 -24.58 -12.70
C ALA A 222 2.35 -25.55 -11.54
N ILE A 223 2.71 -25.01 -10.37
CA ILE A 223 2.94 -25.78 -9.16
C ILE A 223 1.69 -25.75 -8.30
N THR A 224 1.14 -26.90 -7.94
CA THR A 224 0.00 -26.96 -7.02
C THR A 224 0.45 -26.68 -5.59
N VAL A 225 -0.05 -25.58 -5.02
CA VAL A 225 0.18 -25.18 -3.62
C VAL A 225 -0.83 -25.88 -2.71
N ALA A 226 -2.10 -25.93 -3.11
CA ALA A 226 -3.15 -26.67 -2.41
C ALA A 226 -4.21 -27.15 -3.40
N ASP A 227 -4.52 -28.43 -3.40
CA ASP A 227 -5.56 -29.06 -4.24
C ASP A 227 -6.87 -29.34 -3.49
N PHE A 228 -6.82 -29.23 -2.16
CA PHE A 228 -7.94 -29.51 -1.24
C PHE A 228 -8.44 -30.96 -1.27
N THR A 229 -7.68 -31.90 -1.82
CA THR A 229 -8.04 -33.34 -1.80
C THR A 229 -8.09 -33.88 -0.38
N ASP A 230 -7.31 -33.29 0.51
CA ASP A 230 -7.31 -33.56 1.95
C ASP A 230 -7.40 -32.24 2.75
N PRO A 231 -8.61 -31.72 3.03
CA PRO A 231 -8.79 -30.52 3.84
C PRO A 231 -8.29 -30.64 5.29
N ALA A 232 -8.05 -31.88 5.79
CA ALA A 232 -7.50 -32.08 7.13
C ALA A 232 -6.05 -31.59 7.25
N ARG A 233 -5.34 -31.44 6.14
CA ARG A 233 -4.02 -30.78 6.11
C ARG A 233 -4.04 -29.34 6.58
N PHE A 234 -5.19 -28.66 6.44
CA PHE A 234 -5.41 -27.32 6.96
C PHE A 234 -5.76 -27.38 8.46
N SER A 235 -4.84 -27.90 9.25
CA SER A 235 -5.01 -28.19 10.68
C SER A 235 -4.71 -27.01 11.59
N ASP A 236 -3.97 -25.98 11.12
CA ASP A 236 -3.73 -24.75 11.85
C ASP A 236 -4.99 -23.85 11.77
N ARG A 237 -5.97 -24.15 12.62
CA ARG A 237 -7.27 -23.50 12.64
C ARG A 237 -7.41 -22.58 13.86
N ALA A 238 -7.88 -21.37 13.62
CA ALA A 238 -8.19 -20.40 14.66
C ALA A 238 -9.33 -19.48 14.20
N ALA A 239 -10.09 -18.97 15.14
CA ALA A 239 -11.12 -17.97 14.87
C ALA A 239 -11.29 -17.07 16.10
N TYR A 240 -11.82 -15.88 15.88
CA TYR A 240 -12.23 -15.00 16.98
C TYR A 240 -13.47 -15.55 17.70
N ASP A 241 -13.62 -15.19 18.98
CA ASP A 241 -14.74 -15.63 19.79
C ASP A 241 -16.10 -15.36 19.09
N GLY A 242 -16.99 -16.36 19.10
CA GLY A 242 -18.26 -16.31 18.41
C GLY A 242 -18.18 -16.53 16.90
N ILE A 243 -16.99 -16.82 16.35
CA ILE A 243 -16.83 -17.22 14.95
C ILE A 243 -16.58 -18.72 14.89
N THR A 244 -17.32 -19.42 14.04
CA THR A 244 -17.07 -20.82 13.66
C THR A 244 -16.54 -20.89 12.25
N LEU A 245 -15.71 -21.89 11.97
CA LEU A 245 -15.06 -22.09 10.68
C LEU A 245 -15.21 -23.53 10.24
N ASP A 246 -15.46 -23.74 8.96
CA ASP A 246 -15.39 -25.05 8.30
C ASP A 246 -14.63 -24.96 6.98
N LEU A 247 -13.92 -26.02 6.67
CA LEU A 247 -13.29 -26.29 5.39
C LEU A 247 -13.58 -27.73 5.02
N ALA A 248 -14.48 -27.93 4.08
CA ALA A 248 -14.98 -29.23 3.65
C ALA A 248 -14.65 -29.51 2.18
N PRO A 249 -14.48 -30.77 1.78
CA PRO A 249 -14.35 -31.13 0.37
C PRO A 249 -15.55 -30.65 -0.43
N ALA A 250 -15.30 -30.14 -1.65
CA ALA A 250 -16.33 -29.80 -2.61
C ALA A 250 -15.90 -30.22 -4.01
N GLU A 251 -16.86 -30.30 -4.94
CA GLU A 251 -16.52 -30.64 -6.31
C GLU A 251 -15.52 -29.64 -6.91
N GLY A 252 -14.38 -30.16 -7.35
CA GLY A 252 -13.31 -29.35 -7.94
C GLY A 252 -12.50 -28.50 -6.94
N GLY A 253 -12.57 -28.79 -5.63
CA GLY A 253 -11.81 -28.06 -4.61
C GLY A 253 -12.38 -28.19 -3.20
N ALA A 254 -12.58 -27.07 -2.49
CA ALA A 254 -13.13 -27.02 -1.14
C ALA A 254 -14.19 -25.94 -0.99
N LEU A 255 -15.12 -26.18 -0.05
CA LEU A 255 -16.00 -25.16 0.50
C LEU A 255 -15.36 -24.61 1.78
N PHE A 256 -14.97 -23.36 1.76
CA PHE A 256 -14.51 -22.62 2.91
C PHE A 256 -15.64 -21.75 3.43
N SER A 257 -16.04 -21.92 4.68
CA SER A 257 -17.18 -21.22 5.25
C SER A 257 -16.91 -20.79 6.68
N ALA A 258 -17.58 -19.71 7.10
CA ALA A 258 -17.54 -19.22 8.47
C ALA A 258 -18.90 -18.67 8.88
N HIS A 259 -19.19 -18.70 10.18
CA HIS A 259 -20.38 -18.10 10.76
C HIS A 259 -20.00 -17.19 11.92
N ASN A 260 -20.49 -15.97 11.90
CA ASN A 260 -20.31 -14.99 12.96
C ASN A 260 -21.58 -14.89 13.82
N SER A 261 -21.58 -15.51 15.00
CA SER A 261 -22.70 -15.47 15.93
C SER A 261 -22.78 -14.19 16.78
N ASN A 262 -21.80 -13.30 16.64
CA ASN A 262 -21.79 -12.04 17.39
C ASN A 262 -22.90 -11.10 16.89
N PRO A 263 -23.57 -10.38 17.81
CA PRO A 263 -24.59 -9.42 17.41
C PRO A 263 -23.94 -8.20 16.72
N PRO A 264 -24.66 -7.52 15.81
CA PRO A 264 -24.21 -6.27 15.23
C PRO A 264 -23.92 -5.24 16.33
N LYS A 265 -22.76 -4.62 16.29
CA LYS A 265 -22.39 -3.49 17.15
C LYS A 265 -22.22 -2.22 16.32
N PRO A 266 -22.48 -1.03 16.90
CA PRO A 266 -22.21 0.22 16.22
C PRO A 266 -20.73 0.28 15.80
N SER A 267 -20.45 0.66 14.56
CA SER A 267 -19.08 0.82 14.08
C SER A 267 -18.37 1.88 14.91
N ALA A 268 -17.33 1.50 15.61
CA ALA A 268 -16.51 2.42 16.37
C ALA A 268 -15.31 2.87 15.53
N LYS A 269 -14.86 4.12 15.71
CA LYS A 269 -13.68 4.62 15.02
C LYS A 269 -12.45 3.86 15.47
N LYS A 270 -11.64 3.42 14.52
CA LYS A 270 -10.32 2.85 14.77
C LYS A 270 -9.37 3.97 15.25
N GLU A 271 -8.60 3.71 16.28
CA GLU A 271 -7.56 4.61 16.76
C GLU A 271 -6.19 3.96 16.62
N LEU A 272 -5.27 4.67 15.98
CA LEU A 272 -3.86 4.31 16.00
C LEU A 272 -3.24 4.83 17.30
N ARG A 273 -2.63 3.95 18.07
CA ARG A 273 -1.91 4.33 19.30
C ARG A 273 -0.50 3.78 19.30
N TYR A 274 0.45 4.65 19.56
CA TYR A 274 1.82 4.25 19.82
C TYR A 274 1.94 3.65 21.22
N SER A 275 2.57 2.48 21.34
CA SER A 275 2.90 1.87 22.63
C SER A 275 4.41 1.99 22.88
N PRO A 276 4.86 2.86 23.79
CA PRO A 276 6.29 3.01 24.09
C PRO A 276 6.90 1.78 24.75
N THR A 277 6.10 0.94 25.41
CA THR A 277 6.57 -0.28 26.09
C THR A 277 6.79 -1.46 25.17
N GLU A 278 6.26 -1.41 23.96
CA GLU A 278 6.29 -2.53 23.00
C GLU A 278 6.97 -2.18 21.69
N HIS A 279 7.64 -1.06 21.63
CA HIS A 279 8.44 -0.57 20.49
C HIS A 279 7.67 -0.49 19.16
N GLY A 280 6.35 -0.20 19.19
CA GLY A 280 5.55 -0.17 18.00
C GLY A 280 4.26 0.63 18.07
N VAL A 281 3.61 0.79 16.94
CA VAL A 281 2.27 1.37 16.83
C VAL A 281 1.25 0.25 16.90
N ARG A 282 0.30 0.35 17.82
CA ARG A 282 -0.85 -0.55 17.89
C ARG A 282 -2.07 0.10 17.27
N VAL A 283 -2.79 -0.68 16.48
CA VAL A 283 -4.15 -0.33 16.09
C VAL A 283 -5.07 -0.76 17.23
N THR A 284 -5.65 0.21 17.92
CA THR A 284 -6.70 -0.08 18.89
C THR A 284 -8.01 -0.11 18.13
N GLN A 285 -8.49 -1.32 17.86
CA GLN A 285 -9.77 -1.49 17.21
C GLN A 285 -10.89 -1.33 18.22
N LYS A 286 -11.90 -0.54 17.83
CA LYS A 286 -13.16 -0.44 18.55
C LYS A 286 -14.27 -1.30 17.93
N ALA A 287 -14.05 -1.82 16.70
CA ALA A 287 -14.95 -2.78 16.08
C ALA A 287 -14.61 -4.20 16.57
N ASP A 288 -15.63 -5.03 16.75
CA ASP A 288 -15.38 -6.43 17.08
C ASP A 288 -14.61 -7.11 15.96
N PRO A 289 -13.55 -7.82 16.30
CA PRO A 289 -12.87 -8.66 15.35
C PRO A 289 -13.83 -9.71 14.76
N SER A 290 -13.73 -9.95 13.46
CA SER A 290 -14.55 -10.95 12.77
C SER A 290 -13.72 -11.73 11.78
N TRP A 291 -12.79 -12.54 12.29
CA TRP A 291 -11.85 -13.30 11.48
C TRP A 291 -11.86 -14.80 11.80
N ALA A 292 -11.53 -15.59 10.80
CA ALA A 292 -11.30 -17.04 10.94
C ALA A 292 -10.16 -17.45 10.01
N LYS A 293 -9.41 -18.50 10.42
CA LYS A 293 -8.22 -18.99 9.73
C LYS A 293 -8.21 -20.50 9.62
N ALA A 294 -7.78 -21.00 8.44
CA ALA A 294 -7.35 -22.39 8.24
C ALA A 294 -6.01 -22.40 7.49
N GLY A 295 -4.99 -23.04 8.04
CA GLY A 295 -3.64 -23.07 7.48
C GLY A 295 -3.07 -24.47 7.35
N ALA A 296 -2.24 -24.66 6.31
CA ALA A 296 -1.46 -25.87 6.05
C ALA A 296 0.02 -25.53 6.04
N THR A 297 0.83 -26.42 6.63
CA THR A 297 2.30 -26.30 6.64
C THR A 297 2.93 -27.20 5.61
N PHE A 298 4.12 -26.80 5.15
CA PHE A 298 4.95 -27.56 4.23
C PHE A 298 6.22 -28.05 4.95
N ASP A 299 6.47 -29.35 4.91
CA ASP A 299 7.69 -29.96 5.38
C ASP A 299 8.14 -31.03 4.38
N PRO A 300 9.21 -30.81 3.62
CA PRO A 300 10.05 -29.61 3.59
C PRO A 300 9.33 -28.37 3.05
N PRO A 301 9.86 -27.14 3.29
CA PRO A 301 9.32 -25.92 2.72
C PRO A 301 9.17 -25.99 1.19
N LEU A 302 8.10 -25.39 0.67
CA LEU A 302 7.83 -25.36 -0.76
C LEU A 302 8.66 -24.26 -1.43
N ASN A 303 9.39 -24.61 -2.50
CA ASN A 303 10.10 -23.65 -3.35
C ASN A 303 9.26 -23.31 -4.58
N ILE A 304 8.88 -22.06 -4.71
CA ILE A 304 8.13 -21.50 -5.84
C ILE A 304 8.77 -20.22 -6.41
N ASP A 305 10.08 -20.06 -6.26
CA ASP A 305 10.84 -18.86 -6.67
C ASP A 305 10.67 -18.46 -8.15
N LYS A 306 10.24 -19.37 -9.01
CA LYS A 306 9.95 -19.13 -10.42
C LYS A 306 8.45 -19.02 -10.73
N HIS A 307 7.61 -19.15 -9.70
CA HIS A 307 6.15 -19.23 -9.80
C HIS A 307 5.50 -18.40 -8.67
N GLU A 308 5.86 -17.13 -8.60
CA GLU A 308 5.51 -16.28 -7.45
C GLU A 308 4.08 -15.72 -7.50
N ALA A 309 3.36 -15.93 -8.61
CA ALA A 309 1.95 -15.58 -8.73
C ALA A 309 1.06 -16.71 -8.20
N LEU A 310 0.00 -16.39 -7.46
CA LEU A 310 -1.01 -17.34 -7.04
C LEU A 310 -2.24 -17.23 -7.94
N GLY A 311 -2.64 -18.35 -8.55
CA GLY A 311 -3.86 -18.45 -9.36
C GLY A 311 -4.88 -19.39 -8.74
N LEU A 312 -6.15 -18.98 -8.67
CA LEU A 312 -7.24 -19.87 -8.26
C LEU A 312 -8.59 -19.40 -8.78
N TRP A 313 -9.53 -20.33 -8.82
CA TRP A 313 -10.94 -20.06 -9.04
C TRP A 313 -11.66 -19.89 -7.71
N ILE A 314 -12.49 -18.86 -7.60
CA ILE A 314 -13.31 -18.57 -6.43
C ILE A 314 -14.75 -18.45 -6.89
N GLU A 315 -15.68 -19.20 -6.27
CA GLU A 315 -17.10 -18.97 -6.36
C GLU A 315 -17.55 -18.28 -5.09
N GLY A 316 -17.84 -16.98 -5.17
CA GLY A 316 -18.18 -16.12 -4.04
C GLY A 316 -19.67 -16.07 -3.76
N ASP A 317 -20.03 -15.68 -2.52
CA ASP A 317 -21.42 -15.50 -2.07
C ASP A 317 -21.89 -14.03 -2.11
N GLY A 318 -20.97 -13.07 -2.35
CA GLY A 318 -21.28 -11.65 -2.52
C GLY A 318 -21.55 -10.87 -1.24
N LYS A 319 -21.20 -11.39 -0.07
CA LYS A 319 -21.53 -10.78 1.23
C LYS A 319 -20.53 -9.74 1.71
N GLY A 320 -19.41 -9.58 1.01
CA GLY A 320 -18.45 -8.51 1.25
C GLY A 320 -17.38 -8.82 2.30
N GLU A 321 -17.30 -10.05 2.77
CA GLU A 321 -16.15 -10.50 3.55
C GLU A 321 -14.86 -10.47 2.73
N VAL A 322 -13.72 -10.48 3.40
CA VAL A 322 -12.43 -10.49 2.75
C VAL A 322 -11.75 -11.84 2.93
N LEU A 323 -11.54 -12.53 1.80
CA LEU A 323 -10.66 -13.69 1.74
C LEU A 323 -9.22 -13.20 1.63
N ASN A 324 -8.32 -13.73 2.47
CA ASN A 324 -6.89 -13.51 2.34
C ASN A 324 -6.18 -14.86 2.14
N LEU A 325 -5.39 -14.97 1.08
CA LEU A 325 -4.43 -16.03 0.90
C LEU A 325 -3.09 -15.56 1.44
N GLN A 326 -2.70 -16.09 2.60
CA GLN A 326 -1.46 -15.71 3.26
C GLN A 326 -0.39 -16.76 3.04
N LEU A 327 0.76 -16.33 2.54
CA LEU A 327 1.99 -17.12 2.51
C LEU A 327 2.88 -16.76 3.68
N LYS A 328 3.57 -17.74 4.26
CA LYS A 328 4.62 -17.50 5.26
C LYS A 328 5.93 -18.18 4.84
N CYS A 329 7.02 -17.45 4.98
CA CYS A 329 8.39 -17.95 4.92
C CYS A 329 9.06 -17.78 6.31
N PRO A 330 10.30 -18.29 6.51
CA PRO A 330 11.03 -18.02 7.73
C PRO A 330 11.17 -16.53 8.02
N GLU A 331 10.97 -16.14 9.28
CA GLU A 331 11.27 -14.79 9.72
C GLU A 331 12.76 -14.50 9.51
N HIS A 332 13.06 -13.33 8.97
CA HIS A 332 14.42 -12.84 8.83
C HIS A 332 14.56 -11.53 9.63
N LEU A 333 14.70 -10.37 9.00
CA LEU A 333 14.72 -9.08 9.69
C LEU A 333 13.30 -8.55 9.97
N VAL A 334 12.31 -9.12 9.31
CA VAL A 334 10.88 -8.81 9.38
C VAL A 334 10.10 -10.12 9.31
N THR A 335 8.86 -10.10 9.74
CA THR A 335 7.94 -11.24 9.65
C THR A 335 7.77 -11.64 8.18
N GLY A 336 8.19 -12.82 7.77
CA GLY A 336 8.06 -13.32 6.40
C GLY A 336 6.61 -13.69 6.05
N ILE A 337 5.72 -12.71 5.94
CA ILE A 337 4.30 -12.87 5.64
C ILE A 337 3.97 -12.12 4.35
N GLY A 338 3.26 -12.76 3.43
CA GLY A 338 2.66 -12.14 2.25
C GLY A 338 1.16 -12.33 2.23
N ASP A 339 0.41 -11.26 2.34
CA ASP A 339 -1.04 -11.25 2.30
C ASP A 339 -1.55 -10.93 0.91
N HIS A 340 -2.58 -11.66 0.46
CA HIS A 340 -3.22 -11.45 -0.84
C HIS A 340 -4.74 -11.38 -0.62
N TYR A 341 -5.31 -10.18 -0.71
CA TYR A 341 -6.71 -9.92 -0.36
C TYR A 341 -7.62 -10.02 -1.57
N VAL A 342 -8.73 -10.72 -1.39
CA VAL A 342 -9.83 -10.79 -2.36
C VAL A 342 -11.14 -10.43 -1.63
N PRO A 343 -11.66 -9.20 -1.81
CA PRO A 343 -13.00 -8.86 -1.33
C PRO A 343 -14.06 -9.69 -2.06
N ILE A 344 -14.88 -10.43 -1.32
CA ILE A 344 -15.94 -11.26 -1.90
C ILE A 344 -17.22 -10.44 -2.06
N THR A 345 -17.17 -9.45 -2.93
CA THR A 345 -18.31 -8.59 -3.30
C THR A 345 -19.06 -9.10 -4.52
N PHE A 346 -18.75 -10.29 -4.98
CA PHE A 346 -19.30 -10.92 -6.17
C PHE A 346 -19.95 -12.26 -5.86
N THR A 347 -20.94 -12.62 -6.67
CA THR A 347 -21.53 -13.96 -6.73
C THR A 347 -21.05 -14.70 -7.98
N GLY A 348 -21.05 -16.03 -7.91
CA GLY A 348 -20.58 -16.88 -9.01
C GLY A 348 -19.07 -17.05 -9.08
N ARG A 349 -18.63 -17.73 -10.15
CA ARG A 349 -17.26 -18.21 -10.27
C ARG A 349 -16.37 -17.18 -10.98
N ARG A 350 -15.22 -16.83 -10.35
CA ARG A 350 -14.21 -15.93 -10.93
C ARG A 350 -12.81 -16.52 -10.77
N PHE A 351 -11.96 -16.24 -11.75
CA PHE A 351 -10.54 -16.51 -11.66
C PHE A 351 -9.82 -15.29 -11.11
N VAL A 352 -8.90 -15.49 -10.17
CA VAL A 352 -8.04 -14.44 -9.63
C VAL A 352 -6.58 -14.80 -9.78
N THR A 353 -5.76 -13.81 -10.11
CA THR A 353 -4.31 -13.90 -10.16
C THR A 353 -3.73 -12.92 -9.14
N LEU A 354 -3.08 -13.43 -8.11
CA LEU A 354 -2.57 -12.65 -6.99
C LEU A 354 -1.04 -12.62 -7.11
N ILE A 355 -0.50 -11.52 -7.57
CA ILE A 355 0.93 -11.33 -7.81
C ILE A 355 1.54 -10.42 -6.74
N GLU A 356 0.95 -9.25 -6.53
CA GLU A 356 1.46 -8.28 -5.57
C GLU A 356 0.97 -8.62 -4.15
N PRO A 357 1.87 -9.08 -3.25
CA PRO A 357 1.51 -9.18 -1.84
C PRO A 357 1.16 -7.78 -1.32
N GLU A 358 0.05 -7.66 -0.65
CA GLU A 358 -0.36 -6.42 -0.01
C GLU A 358 0.17 -6.36 1.42
N GLY A 359 0.49 -5.17 1.92
CA GLY A 359 0.73 -4.98 3.36
C GLY A 359 -0.52 -5.34 4.16
N ALA A 360 -0.36 -5.86 5.37
CA ALA A 360 -1.50 -6.17 6.20
C ALA A 360 -2.40 -4.96 6.40
N ARG A 361 -3.69 -5.12 6.19
CA ARG A 361 -4.71 -4.07 6.36
C ARG A 361 -5.10 -3.93 7.84
N ALA A 362 -4.10 -3.81 8.69
CA ALA A 362 -4.25 -3.83 10.14
C ALA A 362 -5.09 -2.67 10.70
N ASP A 363 -5.24 -1.60 9.95
CA ASP A 363 -6.13 -0.48 10.29
C ASP A 363 -7.57 -0.65 9.76
N GLU A 364 -7.80 -1.61 8.86
CA GLU A 364 -9.09 -1.89 8.25
C GLU A 364 -9.72 -3.18 8.81
N TYR A 365 -8.88 -4.19 9.11
CA TYR A 365 -9.30 -5.50 9.57
C TYR A 365 -8.70 -5.86 10.94
N SER A 366 -9.35 -6.78 11.62
CA SER A 366 -8.87 -7.37 12.87
C SER A 366 -8.12 -8.66 12.59
N TRP A 367 -6.85 -8.54 12.26
CA TRP A 367 -5.99 -9.71 12.17
C TRP A 367 -5.38 -10.05 13.54
N PRO A 368 -5.17 -11.32 13.88
CA PRO A 368 -4.54 -11.73 15.14
C PRO A 368 -3.01 -11.60 15.08
N TYR A 369 -2.53 -10.55 14.45
CA TYR A 369 -1.11 -10.23 14.48
C TYR A 369 -0.76 -9.66 15.84
N ASP A 370 0.23 -10.25 16.52
CA ASP A 370 0.68 -9.83 17.84
C ASP A 370 1.32 -8.44 17.80
N GLY A 371 0.50 -7.45 17.50
CA GLY A 371 0.73 -6.07 17.88
C GLY A 371 1.80 -5.28 17.14
N ASN A 372 2.70 -5.87 16.35
CA ASN A 372 3.70 -5.08 15.64
C ASN A 372 3.25 -4.75 14.21
N VAL A 373 2.19 -3.97 14.09
CA VAL A 373 1.67 -3.44 12.82
C VAL A 373 2.76 -2.76 11.99
N TYR A 374 3.72 -2.14 12.66
CA TYR A 374 4.85 -1.47 12.02
C TYR A 374 5.69 -2.41 11.13
N ALA A 375 5.90 -3.64 11.57
CA ALA A 375 6.67 -4.62 10.81
C ALA A 375 5.93 -5.10 9.55
N LEU A 376 4.61 -5.13 9.56
CA LEU A 376 3.79 -5.66 8.45
C LEU A 376 3.96 -4.90 7.13
N TYR A 377 4.32 -3.63 7.17
CA TYR A 377 4.57 -2.83 5.96
C TYR A 377 5.96 -3.04 5.35
N ARG A 378 6.83 -3.79 6.02
CA ARG A 378 8.22 -4.02 5.62
C ARG A 378 8.44 -5.44 5.11
N GLU A 379 7.41 -6.24 5.04
CA GLU A 379 7.50 -7.64 4.71
C GLU A 379 7.88 -7.87 3.26
N GLY A 380 8.73 -8.87 3.07
CA GLY A 380 8.99 -9.52 1.81
C GLY A 380 8.83 -11.03 1.97
N ILE A 381 8.48 -11.71 0.90
CA ILE A 381 8.38 -13.17 0.85
C ILE A 381 9.63 -13.75 0.22
N ASP A 382 10.23 -14.72 0.92
CA ASP A 382 11.22 -15.61 0.33
C ASP A 382 10.50 -16.80 -0.29
N TYR A 383 10.23 -16.72 -1.58
CA TYR A 383 9.52 -17.76 -2.34
C TYR A 383 10.31 -19.06 -2.48
N THR A 384 11.61 -19.08 -2.11
CA THR A 384 12.39 -20.33 -2.06
C THR A 384 12.03 -21.20 -0.86
N GLN A 385 11.36 -20.65 0.16
CA GLN A 385 11.13 -21.30 1.45
C GLN A 385 9.74 -21.03 2.01
N ILE A 386 8.69 -21.28 1.24
CA ILE A 386 7.32 -21.15 1.74
C ILE A 386 7.02 -22.26 2.75
N ARG A 387 6.81 -21.90 4.01
CA ARG A 387 6.52 -22.82 5.11
C ARG A 387 5.05 -23.12 5.30
N SER A 388 4.18 -22.18 4.95
CA SER A 388 2.75 -22.41 5.07
C SER A 388 1.95 -21.57 4.10
N VAL A 389 0.75 -22.05 3.80
CA VAL A 389 -0.34 -21.31 3.18
C VAL A 389 -1.52 -21.28 4.14
N SER A 390 -2.17 -20.14 4.29
CA SER A 390 -3.36 -20.00 5.13
C SER A 390 -4.46 -19.27 4.38
N LEU A 391 -5.67 -19.76 4.57
CA LEU A 391 -6.91 -19.11 4.15
C LEU A 391 -7.46 -18.34 5.36
N TRP A 392 -7.78 -17.08 5.17
CA TRP A 392 -8.38 -16.25 6.20
C TRP A 392 -9.65 -15.63 5.70
N TYR A 393 -10.65 -15.61 6.54
CA TYR A 393 -11.72 -14.63 6.40
C TYR A 393 -11.52 -13.49 7.37
N ASN A 394 -11.88 -12.28 6.95
CA ASN A 394 -12.06 -11.11 7.80
C ASN A 394 -13.29 -10.32 7.31
N ALA A 395 -13.73 -9.38 8.12
CA ALA A 395 -14.95 -8.62 7.86
C ALA A 395 -16.21 -9.50 7.69
N ILE A 396 -16.29 -10.63 8.43
CA ILE A 396 -17.47 -11.51 8.41
C ILE A 396 -18.65 -10.73 9.01
N PRO A 397 -19.76 -10.53 8.27
CA PRO A 397 -20.89 -9.76 8.77
C PRO A 397 -21.49 -10.37 10.06
N ALA A 398 -21.87 -9.52 11.00
CA ALA A 398 -22.41 -9.93 12.29
C ALA A 398 -23.77 -10.66 12.12
N GLY A 399 -23.92 -11.81 12.77
CA GLY A 399 -25.13 -12.64 12.70
C GLY A 399 -25.25 -13.45 11.40
N GLU A 400 -24.23 -13.43 10.52
CA GLU A 400 -24.31 -14.07 9.20
C GLU A 400 -23.30 -15.20 9.02
N SER A 401 -23.57 -16.01 8.00
CA SER A 401 -22.63 -17.00 7.46
C SER A 401 -22.11 -16.52 6.12
N VAL A 402 -20.82 -16.76 5.87
CA VAL A 402 -20.14 -16.49 4.60
C VAL A 402 -19.55 -17.76 4.05
N SER A 403 -19.39 -17.84 2.73
CA SER A 403 -18.80 -19.01 2.09
C SER A 403 -18.22 -18.74 0.71
N CYS A 404 -17.09 -19.37 0.44
CA CYS A 404 -16.50 -19.46 -0.90
C CYS A 404 -16.23 -20.91 -1.28
N ARG A 405 -16.52 -21.27 -2.53
CA ARG A 405 -15.95 -22.48 -3.11
C ARG A 405 -14.62 -22.12 -3.76
N LEU A 406 -13.56 -22.78 -3.32
CA LEU A 406 -12.19 -22.55 -3.78
C LEU A 406 -11.73 -23.70 -4.64
N GLY A 407 -11.27 -23.39 -5.88
CA GLY A 407 -10.51 -24.33 -6.70
C GLY A 407 -9.09 -24.50 -6.16
N PRO A 408 -8.31 -25.44 -6.71
CA PRO A 408 -6.91 -25.58 -6.35
C PRO A 408 -6.14 -24.26 -6.44
N ILE A 409 -5.28 -24.03 -5.45
CA ILE A 409 -4.36 -22.89 -5.48
C ILE A 409 -3.10 -23.34 -6.22
N LYS A 410 -2.76 -22.65 -7.29
CA LYS A 410 -1.56 -22.91 -8.08
C LYS A 410 -0.61 -21.72 -8.04
N ALA A 411 0.67 -22.02 -7.94
CA ALA A 411 1.74 -21.07 -8.16
C ALA A 411 2.07 -21.05 -9.65
N LEU A 412 2.03 -19.84 -10.24
CA LEU A 412 2.18 -19.60 -11.68
C LEU A 412 3.43 -18.76 -11.93
N ALA A 413 4.13 -19.04 -13.03
CA ALA A 413 5.28 -18.25 -13.43
C ALA A 413 4.83 -16.83 -13.84
N MET A 414 5.47 -15.82 -13.27
CA MET A 414 5.25 -14.43 -13.67
C MET A 414 5.85 -14.15 -15.03
N ARG A 415 5.20 -13.29 -15.80
CA ARG A 415 5.61 -12.88 -17.15
C ARG A 415 5.55 -11.37 -17.32
N PRO A 416 6.63 -10.73 -17.78
CA PRO A 416 6.56 -9.38 -18.29
C PRO A 416 5.64 -9.34 -19.52
N VAL A 417 4.85 -8.31 -19.62
CA VAL A 417 3.95 -8.06 -20.76
C VAL A 417 4.12 -6.63 -21.27
N THR A 418 3.65 -6.39 -22.50
CA THR A 418 3.52 -5.04 -23.02
C THR A 418 2.04 -4.74 -23.23
N LEU A 419 1.52 -3.76 -22.50
CA LEU A 419 0.19 -3.22 -22.72
C LEU A 419 0.26 -2.26 -23.92
N ARG A 420 -0.50 -2.54 -24.98
CA ARG A 420 -0.57 -1.69 -26.19
C ARG A 420 -1.85 -0.89 -26.20
N ASN A 421 -1.74 0.36 -26.62
CA ASN A 421 -2.88 1.25 -26.79
C ASN A 421 -3.84 1.25 -25.59
N PRO A 422 -3.35 1.41 -24.32
CA PRO A 422 -4.27 1.44 -23.19
C PRO A 422 -5.30 2.54 -23.37
N SER A 423 -6.57 2.25 -23.06
CA SER A 423 -7.67 3.19 -23.13
C SER A 423 -8.53 3.16 -21.88
N VAL A 424 -9.16 4.31 -21.58
CA VAL A 424 -10.08 4.48 -20.47
C VAL A 424 -11.37 5.10 -20.98
N VAL A 425 -12.49 4.49 -20.63
CA VAL A 425 -13.84 4.97 -20.96
C VAL A 425 -14.53 5.43 -19.69
N ILE A 426 -15.03 6.67 -19.68
CA ILE A 426 -15.82 7.24 -18.59
C ILE A 426 -17.00 7.99 -19.18
N GLY A 427 -18.22 7.69 -18.71
CA GLY A 427 -19.44 8.35 -19.22
C GLY A 427 -19.64 8.23 -20.72
N GLY A 428 -19.16 7.14 -21.33
CA GLY A 428 -19.23 6.90 -22.77
C GLY A 428 -18.18 7.66 -23.61
N GLN A 429 -17.30 8.44 -22.98
CA GLN A 429 -16.16 9.09 -23.64
C GLN A 429 -14.90 8.23 -23.48
N GLU A 430 -14.18 8.01 -24.57
CA GLU A 430 -12.97 7.20 -24.58
C GLU A 430 -11.74 8.06 -24.86
N ILE A 431 -10.70 7.82 -24.08
CA ILE A 431 -9.35 8.33 -24.32
C ILE A 431 -8.39 7.14 -24.47
N THR A 432 -7.60 7.14 -25.54
CA THR A 432 -6.62 6.10 -25.84
C THR A 432 -5.23 6.69 -25.88
N PHE A 433 -4.27 5.98 -25.30
CA PHE A 433 -2.84 6.33 -25.31
C PHE A 433 -2.10 5.43 -26.29
N PRO A 434 -1.72 5.92 -27.50
CA PRO A 434 -1.15 5.10 -28.57
C PRO A 434 0.33 4.78 -28.31
N VAL A 435 0.58 3.94 -27.30
CA VAL A 435 1.92 3.52 -26.88
C VAL A 435 1.94 2.04 -26.47
N GLY A 436 3.15 1.48 -26.39
CA GLY A 436 3.42 0.21 -25.71
C GLY A 436 4.07 0.45 -24.37
N MET A 437 3.46 -0.06 -23.29
CA MET A 437 3.94 0.04 -21.92
C MET A 437 4.42 -1.32 -21.46
N LYS A 438 5.71 -1.47 -21.17
CA LYS A 438 6.27 -2.69 -20.57
C LYS A 438 5.88 -2.76 -19.09
N SER A 439 5.85 -3.94 -18.50
CA SER A 439 5.67 -4.10 -17.05
C SER A 439 6.61 -3.19 -16.26
N GLY A 440 6.08 -2.47 -15.29
CA GLY A 440 6.76 -1.44 -14.50
C GLY A 440 6.73 -0.04 -15.11
N TRP A 441 6.34 0.11 -16.38
CA TRP A 441 6.19 1.43 -17.02
C TRP A 441 4.85 2.06 -16.66
N TYR A 442 4.78 3.39 -16.69
CA TYR A 442 3.55 4.10 -16.38
C TYR A 442 3.38 5.38 -17.19
N ILE A 443 2.12 5.80 -17.34
CA ILE A 443 1.71 7.07 -17.95
C ILE A 443 1.11 7.95 -16.86
N GLU A 444 1.44 9.25 -16.90
CA GLU A 444 0.71 10.30 -16.19
C GLU A 444 0.05 11.23 -17.21
N TYR A 445 -1.27 11.43 -17.02
CA TYR A 445 -2.12 12.25 -17.89
C TYR A 445 -2.96 13.24 -17.09
N ALA A 446 -3.00 14.47 -17.58
CA ALA A 446 -3.95 15.49 -17.15
C ALA A 446 -4.31 16.39 -18.34
N ALA A 447 -5.58 16.78 -18.46
CA ALA A 447 -6.03 17.65 -19.54
C ALA A 447 -5.26 18.98 -19.53
N GLY A 448 -4.72 19.36 -20.67
CA GLY A 448 -3.96 20.61 -20.84
C GLY A 448 -2.49 20.53 -20.36
N GLU A 449 -2.05 19.39 -19.88
CA GLU A 449 -0.65 19.12 -19.48
C GLU A 449 -0.04 18.08 -20.45
N PRO A 450 1.30 18.08 -20.64
CA PRO A 450 1.95 17.02 -21.39
C PRO A 450 1.67 15.64 -20.80
N CYS A 451 1.25 14.69 -21.62
CA CYS A 451 1.11 13.29 -21.21
C CYS A 451 2.44 12.58 -21.36
N ILE A 452 3.01 12.11 -20.27
CA ILE A 452 4.35 11.53 -20.28
C ILE A 452 4.30 10.04 -19.95
N LEU A 453 5.00 9.26 -20.79
CA LEU A 453 5.33 7.87 -20.53
C LEU A 453 6.66 7.80 -19.80
N TYR A 454 6.68 7.07 -18.71
CA TYR A 454 7.86 6.80 -17.90
C TYR A 454 8.23 5.31 -17.93
N ASP A 455 9.52 5.01 -17.82
CA ASP A 455 10.00 3.65 -17.62
C ASP A 455 9.87 3.20 -16.14
N ASP A 456 10.33 1.99 -15.86
CA ASP A 456 10.36 1.38 -14.51
C ASP A 456 11.32 2.08 -13.53
N GLN A 457 12.20 2.98 -14.04
CA GLN A 457 13.08 3.81 -13.23
C GLN A 457 12.52 5.24 -13.04
N GLY A 458 11.32 5.52 -13.56
CA GLY A 458 10.72 6.85 -13.53
C GLY A 458 11.39 7.86 -14.46
N THR A 459 12.11 7.36 -15.48
CA THR A 459 12.73 8.20 -16.51
C THR A 459 11.71 8.49 -17.61
N PRO A 460 11.50 9.75 -18.04
CA PRO A 460 10.66 10.08 -19.18
C PRO A 460 11.16 9.38 -20.45
N VAL A 461 10.29 8.60 -21.10
CA VAL A 461 10.59 7.87 -22.34
C VAL A 461 10.05 8.62 -23.55
N ALA A 462 8.82 9.12 -23.45
CA ALA A 462 8.15 9.81 -24.53
C ALA A 462 7.05 10.74 -24.02
N GLU A 463 6.78 11.80 -24.78
CA GLU A 463 5.52 12.53 -24.70
C GLU A 463 4.50 11.85 -25.60
N VAL A 464 3.34 11.56 -25.08
CA VAL A 464 2.27 10.81 -25.74
C VAL A 464 1.18 11.77 -26.13
N THR A 465 0.72 11.71 -27.38
CA THR A 465 -0.49 12.44 -27.82
C THR A 465 -1.69 11.51 -27.71
N PRO A 466 -2.57 11.69 -26.70
CA PRO A 466 -3.78 10.86 -26.57
C PRO A 466 -4.72 11.04 -27.76
N ARG A 467 -5.53 10.03 -28.04
CA ARG A 467 -6.58 10.05 -29.07
C ARG A 467 -7.95 9.93 -28.42
N GLY A 468 -8.97 10.47 -29.08
CA GLY A 468 -10.34 10.48 -28.58
C GLY A 468 -10.68 11.73 -27.78
N ALA A 469 -11.75 11.67 -27.02
CA ALA A 469 -12.21 12.78 -26.19
C ALA A 469 -11.64 12.67 -24.77
N THR A 470 -11.27 13.78 -24.15
CA THR A 470 -10.95 13.79 -22.72
C THR A 470 -12.21 13.53 -21.91
N PRO A 471 -12.32 12.39 -21.20
CA PRO A 471 -13.50 12.13 -20.41
C PRO A 471 -13.68 13.15 -19.28
N VAL A 472 -14.94 13.42 -18.92
CA VAL A 472 -15.31 14.30 -17.81
C VAL A 472 -15.95 13.47 -16.71
N LEU A 473 -15.32 13.51 -15.52
CA LEU A 473 -15.88 12.95 -14.31
C LEU A 473 -16.99 13.86 -13.79
N GLN A 474 -18.19 13.33 -13.68
CA GLN A 474 -19.31 14.04 -13.05
C GLN A 474 -19.20 13.96 -11.53
N THR A 475 -19.84 14.86 -10.81
CA THR A 475 -19.98 14.76 -9.34
C THR A 475 -20.74 13.47 -8.99
N GLY A 476 -20.26 12.73 -8.01
CA GLY A 476 -20.81 11.43 -7.60
C GLY A 476 -20.21 10.26 -8.37
N GLU A 477 -20.99 9.21 -8.58
CA GLU A 477 -20.54 7.95 -9.15
C GLU A 477 -20.30 8.05 -10.65
N ASN A 478 -19.18 7.52 -11.09
CA ASN A 478 -18.78 7.42 -12.50
C ASN A 478 -18.38 5.99 -12.83
N SER A 479 -18.96 5.41 -13.87
CA SER A 479 -18.51 4.12 -14.40
C SER A 479 -17.24 4.33 -15.21
N VAL A 480 -16.22 3.52 -14.90
CA VAL A 480 -14.92 3.51 -15.54
C VAL A 480 -14.69 2.14 -16.16
N ARG A 481 -14.18 2.09 -17.38
CA ARG A 481 -13.72 0.86 -18.03
C ARG A 481 -12.33 1.07 -18.61
N PHE A 482 -11.46 0.10 -18.37
CA PHE A 482 -10.12 0.04 -18.95
C PHE A 482 -10.08 -1.01 -20.07
N ALA A 483 -9.33 -0.75 -21.12
CA ALA A 483 -9.03 -1.74 -22.15
C ALA A 483 -7.61 -1.52 -22.69
N CYS A 484 -6.98 -2.58 -23.16
CA CYS A 484 -5.72 -2.55 -23.89
C CYS A 484 -5.55 -3.86 -24.67
N GLU A 485 -4.58 -3.88 -25.56
CA GLU A 485 -4.08 -5.08 -26.22
C GLU A 485 -2.85 -5.59 -25.48
N THR A 486 -2.64 -6.90 -25.47
CA THR A 486 -1.43 -7.53 -24.93
C THR A 486 -0.75 -8.39 -25.97
N ASP A 487 0.56 -8.54 -25.86
CA ASP A 487 1.32 -9.57 -26.55
C ASP A 487 1.07 -10.94 -25.91
N GLU A 488 1.19 -12.02 -26.69
CA GLU A 488 1.28 -13.40 -26.20
C GLU A 488 0.03 -13.99 -25.52
N HIS A 489 -1.16 -13.42 -25.68
CA HIS A 489 -2.41 -13.91 -25.07
C HIS A 489 -2.38 -14.00 -23.52
N LEU A 490 -1.49 -13.25 -22.90
CA LEU A 490 -1.48 -13.13 -21.45
C LEU A 490 -2.48 -12.10 -20.95
N PRO A 491 -3.04 -12.27 -19.75
CA PRO A 491 -3.95 -11.28 -19.17
C PRO A 491 -3.29 -9.91 -19.05
N ALA A 492 -3.98 -8.87 -19.49
CA ALA A 492 -3.57 -7.49 -19.23
C ALA A 492 -3.75 -7.17 -17.76
N ARG A 493 -2.67 -6.78 -17.07
CA ARG A 493 -2.76 -6.33 -15.67
C ARG A 493 -2.24 -4.91 -15.55
N ALA A 494 -3.00 -4.07 -14.90
CA ALA A 494 -2.68 -2.66 -14.73
C ALA A 494 -3.17 -2.12 -13.38
N HIS A 495 -2.47 -1.13 -12.82
CA HIS A 495 -3.09 -0.20 -11.91
C HIS A 495 -3.56 1.03 -12.68
N VAL A 496 -4.81 1.40 -12.47
CA VAL A 496 -5.39 2.62 -13.04
C VAL A 496 -5.82 3.51 -11.87
N SER A 497 -5.13 4.64 -11.70
CA SER A 497 -5.51 5.65 -10.72
C SER A 497 -6.31 6.75 -11.42
N VAL A 498 -7.56 6.91 -11.01
CA VAL A 498 -8.40 8.05 -11.39
C VAL A 498 -8.23 9.13 -10.31
N ILE A 499 -7.86 10.34 -10.73
CA ILE A 499 -7.48 11.41 -9.81
C ILE A 499 -8.49 12.54 -9.91
N THR A 500 -9.08 12.91 -8.76
CA THR A 500 -10.02 14.03 -8.65
C THR A 500 -9.50 15.09 -7.69
N ARG A 501 -9.84 16.35 -7.93
CA ARG A 501 -9.39 17.50 -7.14
C ARG A 501 -10.56 18.39 -6.73
N GLY A 502 -10.52 18.85 -5.47
CA GLY A 502 -11.47 19.79 -4.93
C GLY A 502 -11.01 21.25 -5.05
N GLU A 503 -11.81 22.14 -4.49
CA GLU A 503 -11.46 23.55 -4.41
C GLU A 503 -10.27 23.80 -3.46
N ALA A 504 -9.50 24.84 -3.78
CA ALA A 504 -8.33 25.21 -3.00
C ALA A 504 -8.69 25.55 -1.54
N ILE A 505 -7.88 25.04 -0.62
CA ILE A 505 -7.85 25.48 0.76
C ILE A 505 -6.57 26.30 0.99
N GLY A 506 -6.67 27.46 1.59
CA GLY A 506 -5.52 28.34 1.82
C GLY A 506 -5.84 29.43 2.82
#